data_19899cb9f4495bd23d419142f19cb4b2
#
_entry.id   19899cb9f4495bd23d419142f19cb4b2
#
_cell.length_a   1.000
_cell.length_b   1.000
_cell.length_c   1.000
_cell.angle_alpha   90.00
_cell.angle_beta   90.00
_cell.angle_gamma   90.00
#
_symmetry.space_group_name_H-M   'P 1'
#
loop_
_entity.id
_entity.type
_entity.pdbx_description
1 polymer ?
#
loop_
_entity_poly.entity_id
_entity_poly.type
_entity_poly.pdbx_seq_one_letter_code
_entity_poly.pdbx_strand_id
1 'polypeptide(L)'
;MSLKKDLSIDFLGVKCENPFFLSSSPVGSNYEMCAKALEAGWGGIYYKTIGIFIPDECSPRFDITTKEGTPWVGFKNMEQISDKPLEVNLEYMRRLKQDYPNKVIVASIMGSNDEEWTTLAKAVTEAGVDMIECNFSCPQMTSHAMGSDVGQNPELVKHYCEVVTAATHLPVIAKMTPNIGNMEIPAIASMEGGAAGIAAINTVKAITNIDIENITAMPVVNGKSSSCS
;
A
#
# COMPACT_ATOMS: atom_id res chain seq x y z
N MET A 1 11.73 30.17 24.13
CA MET A 1 12.23 28.79 23.86
C MET A 1 11.01 27.93 23.58
N SER A 2 10.78 27.50 22.34
CA SER A 2 9.77 26.48 22.04
C SER A 2 10.31 25.16 22.56
N LEU A 3 9.70 24.58 23.58
CA LEU A 3 9.97 23.24 24.02
C LEU A 3 9.60 22.30 22.86
N LYS A 4 10.60 21.80 22.15
CA LYS A 4 10.41 20.81 21.08
C LYS A 4 9.92 19.54 21.79
N LYS A 5 8.63 19.22 21.62
CA LYS A 5 8.02 18.03 22.22
C LYS A 5 8.61 16.79 21.54
N ASP A 6 9.03 15.83 22.34
CA ASP A 6 9.45 14.52 21.83
C ASP A 6 8.22 13.77 21.30
N LEU A 7 8.26 13.37 20.04
CA LEU A 7 7.22 12.59 19.36
C LEU A 7 7.68 11.16 19.03
N SER A 8 8.84 10.76 19.54
CA SER A 8 9.36 9.40 19.28
C SER A 8 8.42 8.34 19.84
N ILE A 9 8.30 7.25 19.12
CA ILE A 9 7.52 6.07 19.51
C ILE A 9 8.31 4.80 19.25
N ASP A 10 7.94 3.73 19.94
CA ASP A 10 8.25 2.36 19.54
C ASP A 10 7.03 1.78 18.84
N PHE A 11 7.19 1.39 17.57
CA PHE A 11 6.15 0.77 16.78
C PHE A 11 6.58 -0.62 16.34
N LEU A 12 5.95 -1.64 16.90
CA LEU A 12 6.26 -3.06 16.65
C LEU A 12 7.73 -3.43 16.90
N GLY A 13 8.36 -2.80 17.90
CA GLY A 13 9.77 -2.98 18.23
C GLY A 13 10.75 -2.14 17.39
N VAL A 14 10.24 -1.32 16.48
CA VAL A 14 11.03 -0.40 15.67
C VAL A 14 10.92 1.03 16.22
N LYS A 15 12.05 1.66 16.49
CA LYS A 15 12.09 3.04 16.99
C LYS A 15 11.82 4.01 15.84
N CYS A 16 10.83 4.88 16.02
CA CYS A 16 10.42 5.91 15.07
C CYS A 16 10.63 7.30 15.67
N GLU A 17 11.15 8.25 14.92
CA GLU A 17 11.33 9.64 15.37
C GLU A 17 9.99 10.33 15.67
N ASN A 18 8.94 9.92 15.02
CA ASN A 18 7.55 10.36 15.22
C ASN A 18 6.57 9.36 14.59
N PRO A 19 5.26 9.43 14.90
CA PRO A 19 4.26 8.50 14.40
C PRO A 19 3.74 8.83 12.99
N PHE A 20 4.27 9.83 12.30
CA PHE A 20 3.78 10.27 11.01
C PHE A 20 4.55 9.60 9.89
N PHE A 21 3.85 8.79 9.10
CA PHE A 21 4.42 8.06 7.96
C PHE A 21 3.72 8.46 6.68
N LEU A 22 4.51 8.65 5.60
CA LEU A 22 3.96 8.77 4.26
C LEU A 22 3.41 7.40 3.85
N SER A 23 2.12 7.33 3.56
CA SER A 23 1.50 6.06 3.17
C SER A 23 1.91 5.61 1.77
N SER A 24 1.80 4.29 1.51
CA SER A 24 2.03 3.71 0.18
C SER A 24 1.15 4.39 -0.87
N SER A 25 1.78 5.12 -1.77
CA SER A 25 1.11 6.00 -2.74
C SER A 25 2.06 6.38 -3.87
N PRO A 26 1.61 7.04 -4.96
CA PRO A 26 2.48 7.51 -6.03
C PRO A 26 3.63 8.38 -5.57
N VAL A 27 3.42 9.21 -4.54
CA VAL A 27 4.48 10.09 -3.98
C VAL A 27 5.53 9.33 -3.17
N GLY A 28 5.33 8.05 -2.90
CA GLY A 28 6.27 7.14 -2.26
C GLY A 28 6.83 6.07 -3.22
N SER A 29 6.90 6.34 -4.53
CA SER A 29 7.22 5.35 -5.56
C SER A 29 8.63 5.45 -6.16
N ASN A 30 9.43 6.40 -5.74
CA ASN A 30 10.83 6.55 -6.17
C ASN A 30 11.68 7.19 -5.08
N TYR A 31 12.99 7.09 -5.26
CA TYR A 31 13.95 7.59 -4.27
C TYR A 31 13.77 9.09 -3.98
N GLU A 32 13.66 9.93 -5.02
CA GLU A 32 13.65 11.39 -4.87
C GLU A 32 12.41 11.90 -4.12
N MET A 33 11.25 11.32 -4.38
CA MET A 33 10.01 11.68 -3.68
C MET A 33 10.04 11.22 -2.23
N CYS A 34 10.51 10.00 -1.98
CA CYS A 34 10.68 9.47 -0.64
C CYS A 34 11.67 10.30 0.18
N ALA A 35 12.83 10.64 -0.40
CA ALA A 35 13.84 11.48 0.23
C ALA A 35 13.27 12.84 0.66
N LYS A 36 12.54 13.52 -0.23
CA LYS A 36 11.86 14.78 0.10
C LYS A 36 10.88 14.68 1.25
N ALA A 37 10.14 13.57 1.35
CA ALA A 37 9.24 13.35 2.49
C ALA A 37 10.03 13.20 3.79
N LEU A 38 11.10 12.39 3.79
CA LEU A 38 11.94 12.18 4.97
C LEU A 38 12.63 13.48 5.41
N GLU A 39 13.13 14.28 4.46
CA GLU A 39 13.72 15.61 4.69
C GLU A 39 12.70 16.61 5.24
N ALA A 40 11.43 16.51 4.83
CA ALA A 40 10.33 17.33 5.36
C ALA A 40 9.93 16.95 6.80
N GLY A 41 10.52 15.89 7.39
CA GLY A 41 10.34 15.52 8.79
C GLY A 41 9.40 14.33 9.04
N TRP A 42 8.98 13.61 8.01
CA TRP A 42 8.26 12.34 8.20
C TRP A 42 9.12 11.34 8.96
N GLY A 43 8.54 10.60 9.91
CA GLY A 43 9.22 9.57 10.70
C GLY A 43 9.60 8.35 9.87
N GLY A 44 8.85 8.08 8.83
CA GLY A 44 9.10 6.99 7.90
C GLY A 44 8.20 7.06 6.68
N ILE A 45 8.33 6.07 5.83
CA ILE A 45 7.51 5.90 4.62
C ILE A 45 7.04 4.46 4.49
N TYR A 46 5.84 4.28 3.96
CA TYR A 46 5.40 3.07 3.31
C TYR A 46 5.70 3.21 1.82
N TYR A 47 6.71 2.51 1.34
CA TYR A 47 7.06 2.54 -0.07
C TYR A 47 5.90 2.00 -0.92
N LYS A 48 5.72 2.54 -2.13
CA LYS A 48 4.68 2.09 -3.07
C LYS A 48 4.68 0.57 -3.19
N THR A 49 3.50 -0.05 -3.11
CA THR A 49 3.37 -1.51 -3.22
C THR A 49 4.09 -2.04 -4.45
N ILE A 50 4.89 -3.07 -4.26
CA ILE A 50 5.65 -3.76 -5.31
C ILE A 50 5.13 -5.19 -5.48
N GLY A 51 5.29 -5.73 -6.68
CA GLY A 51 5.00 -7.11 -7.04
C GLY A 51 6.09 -7.67 -7.95
N ILE A 52 5.94 -8.93 -8.34
CA ILE A 52 6.82 -9.57 -9.33
C ILE A 52 6.52 -9.05 -10.74
N PHE A 53 5.28 -8.66 -11.02
CA PHE A 53 4.85 -8.15 -12.31
C PHE A 53 4.74 -6.62 -12.31
N ILE A 54 4.81 -6.04 -13.50
CA ILE A 54 4.55 -4.61 -13.72
C ILE A 54 3.12 -4.48 -14.23
N PRO A 55 2.25 -3.69 -13.57
CA PRO A 55 0.88 -3.53 -14.00
C PRO A 55 0.79 -2.73 -15.30
N ASP A 56 -0.21 -3.03 -16.09
CA ASP A 56 -0.62 -2.19 -17.23
C ASP A 56 -1.43 -1.01 -16.70
N GLU A 57 -0.78 0.15 -16.61
CA GLU A 57 -1.36 1.32 -15.96
C GLU A 57 -2.43 2.00 -16.82
N CYS A 58 -3.53 2.36 -16.16
CA CYS A 58 -4.59 3.13 -16.76
C CYS A 58 -4.25 4.62 -16.85
N SER A 59 -4.77 5.30 -17.87
CA SER A 59 -4.70 6.76 -17.98
C SER A 59 -6.07 7.30 -18.41
N PRO A 60 -6.62 8.31 -17.72
CA PRO A 60 -6.08 9.01 -16.53
C PRO A 60 -6.13 8.16 -15.26
N ARG A 61 -5.13 8.31 -14.38
CA ARG A 61 -5.07 7.61 -13.08
C ARG A 61 -5.86 8.29 -11.97
N PHE A 62 -6.14 9.56 -12.15
CA PHE A 62 -6.85 10.39 -11.19
C PHE A 62 -8.02 11.10 -11.85
N ASP A 63 -9.08 11.29 -11.08
CA ASP A 63 -10.25 12.07 -11.48
C ASP A 63 -10.81 12.82 -10.27
N ILE A 64 -11.53 13.90 -10.52
CA ILE A 64 -12.16 14.71 -9.50
C ILE A 64 -13.63 14.90 -9.82
N THR A 65 -14.47 14.88 -8.79
CA THR A 65 -15.87 15.27 -8.89
C THR A 65 -16.03 16.68 -8.35
N THR A 66 -16.58 17.54 -9.20
CA THR A 66 -16.87 18.94 -8.84
C THR A 66 -18.37 19.16 -8.72
N LYS A 67 -18.74 20.16 -7.91
CA LYS A 67 -20.09 20.69 -7.83
C LYS A 67 -20.01 22.20 -7.97
N GLU A 68 -20.97 22.79 -8.68
CA GLU A 68 -21.03 24.24 -8.87
C GLU A 68 -20.90 24.97 -7.52
N GLY A 69 -20.04 25.99 -7.47
CA GLY A 69 -19.76 26.78 -6.26
C GLY A 69 -18.84 26.12 -5.24
N THR A 70 -18.26 24.94 -5.54
CA THR A 70 -17.29 24.27 -4.69
C THR A 70 -16.00 23.96 -5.45
N PRO A 71 -14.82 23.94 -4.79
CA PRO A 71 -13.56 23.60 -5.46
C PRO A 71 -13.56 22.19 -6.04
N TRP A 72 -13.91 21.20 -5.22
CA TRP A 72 -14.13 19.80 -5.55
C TRP A 72 -14.79 19.09 -4.36
N VAL A 73 -15.51 18.00 -4.62
CA VAL A 73 -16.25 17.25 -3.60
C VAL A 73 -15.85 15.78 -3.53
N GLY A 74 -15.12 15.28 -4.50
CA GLY A 74 -14.64 13.92 -4.54
C GLY A 74 -13.34 13.80 -5.31
N PHE A 75 -12.52 12.83 -4.93
CA PHE A 75 -11.27 12.47 -5.58
C PHE A 75 -11.27 10.97 -5.84
N LYS A 76 -10.98 10.58 -7.07
CA LYS A 76 -10.89 9.20 -7.51
C LYS A 76 -9.47 8.89 -7.95
N ASN A 77 -8.97 7.72 -7.57
CA ASN A 77 -7.74 7.19 -8.10
C ASN A 77 -7.96 5.78 -8.69
N MET A 78 -7.13 5.42 -9.67
CA MET A 78 -7.06 4.11 -10.29
C MET A 78 -5.64 3.55 -10.22
N GLU A 79 -4.94 3.94 -9.18
CA GLU A 79 -3.58 3.51 -8.90
C GLU A 79 -3.52 2.01 -8.62
N GLN A 80 -2.56 1.38 -9.25
CA GLN A 80 -2.20 -0.02 -9.00
C GLN A 80 -0.93 -0.10 -8.14
N ILE A 81 -0.15 -1.15 -8.28
CA ILE A 81 1.16 -1.31 -7.65
C ILE A 81 2.24 -0.52 -8.44
N SER A 82 3.50 -0.62 -8.05
CA SER A 82 4.61 0.09 -8.71
C SER A 82 4.72 -0.25 -10.19
N ASP A 83 4.96 0.76 -11.00
CA ASP A 83 5.19 0.69 -12.44
C ASP A 83 6.66 0.36 -12.81
N LYS A 84 7.48 0.02 -11.82
CA LYS A 84 8.91 -0.24 -12.00
C LYS A 84 9.24 -1.71 -11.76
N PRO A 85 10.28 -2.22 -12.44
CA PRO A 85 10.82 -3.55 -12.15
C PRO A 85 11.19 -3.71 -10.67
N LEU A 86 11.08 -4.93 -10.16
CA LEU A 86 11.37 -5.27 -8.77
C LEU A 86 12.76 -4.76 -8.34
N GLU A 87 13.79 -5.03 -9.12
CA GLU A 87 15.18 -4.65 -8.80
C GLU A 87 15.37 -3.13 -8.66
N VAL A 88 14.67 -2.34 -9.46
CA VAL A 88 14.72 -0.87 -9.35
C VAL A 88 14.11 -0.41 -8.04
N ASN A 89 12.98 -0.99 -7.64
CA ASN A 89 12.33 -0.69 -6.36
C ASN A 89 13.22 -1.09 -5.17
N LEU A 90 13.83 -2.27 -5.21
CA LEU A 90 14.75 -2.76 -4.17
C LEU A 90 15.98 -1.83 -4.04
N GLU A 91 16.53 -1.38 -5.16
CA GLU A 91 17.66 -0.44 -5.15
C GLU A 91 17.29 0.90 -4.50
N TYR A 92 16.10 1.43 -4.78
CA TYR A 92 15.63 2.65 -4.13
C TYR A 92 15.46 2.47 -2.61
N MET A 93 14.95 1.33 -2.16
CA MET A 93 14.83 1.03 -0.73
C MET A 93 16.20 0.93 -0.05
N ARG A 94 17.18 0.22 -0.67
CA ARG A 94 18.56 0.14 -0.16
C ARG A 94 19.18 1.52 0.01
N ARG A 95 19.09 2.36 -1.02
CA ARG A 95 19.61 3.74 -0.99
C ARG A 95 18.93 4.58 0.10
N LEU A 96 17.60 4.48 0.24
CA LEU A 96 16.87 5.20 1.29
C LEU A 96 17.36 4.80 2.68
N LYS A 97 17.61 3.51 2.93
CA LYS A 97 18.16 3.04 4.22
C LYS A 97 19.60 3.48 4.44
N GLN A 98 20.41 3.56 3.38
CA GLN A 98 21.79 4.04 3.47
C GLN A 98 21.85 5.55 3.79
N ASP A 99 21.05 6.34 3.10
CA ASP A 99 21.08 7.80 3.20
C ASP A 99 20.28 8.33 4.42
N TYR A 100 19.27 7.57 4.87
CA TYR A 100 18.39 7.91 5.99
C TYR A 100 18.31 6.79 7.03
N PRO A 101 19.44 6.40 7.70
CA PRO A 101 19.48 5.21 8.55
C PRO A 101 18.57 5.27 9.78
N ASN A 102 18.20 6.47 10.24
CA ASN A 102 17.32 6.68 11.38
C ASN A 102 15.82 6.75 11.00
N LYS A 103 15.50 6.74 9.71
CA LYS A 103 14.14 6.76 9.20
C LYS A 103 13.64 5.36 8.93
N VAL A 104 12.34 5.17 9.14
CA VAL A 104 11.71 3.86 8.96
C VAL A 104 11.22 3.70 7.52
N ILE A 105 11.63 2.62 6.89
CA ILE A 105 11.18 2.24 5.54
C ILE A 105 10.36 0.96 5.68
N VAL A 106 9.08 1.05 5.34
CA VAL A 106 8.17 -0.10 5.26
C VAL A 106 7.98 -0.47 3.79
N ALA A 107 8.31 -1.70 3.44
CA ALA A 107 8.05 -2.20 2.08
C ALA A 107 6.61 -2.73 1.99
N SER A 108 5.80 -2.13 1.13
CA SER A 108 4.48 -2.67 0.80
C SER A 108 4.62 -3.67 -0.35
N ILE A 109 4.17 -4.90 -0.15
CA ILE A 109 4.30 -6.01 -1.10
C ILE A 109 2.95 -6.63 -1.45
N MET A 110 2.86 -7.22 -2.66
CA MET A 110 1.69 -7.97 -3.13
C MET A 110 2.12 -9.11 -4.03
N GLY A 111 1.76 -10.33 -3.66
CA GLY A 111 1.94 -11.54 -4.46
C GLY A 111 0.59 -12.15 -4.85
N SER A 112 0.61 -13.08 -5.80
CA SER A 112 -0.54 -13.85 -6.27
C SER A 112 -0.54 -15.30 -5.79
N ASN A 113 0.57 -15.77 -5.24
CA ASN A 113 0.77 -17.13 -4.74
C ASN A 113 1.91 -17.18 -3.71
N ASP A 114 2.07 -18.30 -3.03
CA ASP A 114 3.05 -18.48 -1.94
C ASP A 114 4.49 -18.19 -2.36
N GLU A 115 4.85 -18.57 -3.60
CA GLU A 115 6.20 -18.35 -4.12
C GLU A 115 6.49 -16.86 -4.30
N GLU A 116 5.55 -16.11 -4.86
CA GLU A 116 5.69 -14.66 -5.04
C GLU A 116 5.75 -13.93 -3.69
N TRP A 117 4.86 -14.26 -2.75
CA TRP A 117 4.87 -13.68 -1.41
C TRP A 117 6.18 -13.96 -0.68
N THR A 118 6.68 -15.21 -0.74
CA THR A 118 7.96 -15.61 -0.15
C THR A 118 9.13 -14.86 -0.79
N THR A 119 9.15 -14.79 -2.13
CA THR A 119 10.23 -14.13 -2.88
C THR A 119 10.29 -12.63 -2.56
N LEU A 120 9.14 -11.96 -2.56
CA LEU A 120 9.06 -10.53 -2.22
C LEU A 120 9.50 -10.27 -0.78
N ALA A 121 9.00 -11.06 0.19
CA ALA A 121 9.37 -10.91 1.59
C ALA A 121 10.88 -11.04 1.81
N LYS A 122 11.53 -12.02 1.21
CA LYS A 122 12.99 -12.21 1.27
C LYS A 122 13.73 -11.04 0.62
N ALA A 123 13.32 -10.65 -0.59
CA ALA A 123 14.00 -9.60 -1.35
C ALA A 123 13.97 -8.24 -0.62
N VAL A 124 12.84 -7.85 -0.04
CA VAL A 124 12.75 -6.59 0.72
C VAL A 124 13.47 -6.67 2.05
N THR A 125 13.51 -7.84 2.69
CA THR A 125 14.30 -8.07 3.90
C THR A 125 15.80 -7.89 3.61
N GLU A 126 16.29 -8.45 2.51
CA GLU A 126 17.68 -8.30 2.05
C GLU A 126 17.98 -6.86 1.62
N ALA A 127 17.00 -6.11 1.15
CA ALA A 127 17.13 -4.69 0.85
C ALA A 127 17.29 -3.82 2.12
N GLY A 128 17.08 -4.38 3.32
CA GLY A 128 17.32 -3.72 4.59
C GLY A 128 16.20 -2.83 5.08
N VAL A 129 14.95 -3.06 4.64
CA VAL A 129 13.79 -2.34 5.16
C VAL A 129 13.51 -2.70 6.63
N ASP A 130 12.72 -1.89 7.32
CA ASP A 130 12.46 -2.08 8.75
C ASP A 130 11.22 -2.92 9.05
N MET A 131 10.23 -2.91 8.15
CA MET A 131 8.97 -3.65 8.26
C MET A 131 8.44 -4.02 6.88
N ILE A 132 7.49 -4.96 6.84
CA ILE A 132 6.78 -5.36 5.62
C ILE A 132 5.29 -5.10 5.78
N GLU A 133 4.66 -4.47 4.79
CA GLU A 133 3.21 -4.36 4.67
C GLU A 133 2.70 -5.34 3.61
N CYS A 134 1.86 -6.29 3.99
CA CYS A 134 1.10 -7.14 3.06
C CYS A 134 -0.12 -6.38 2.56
N ASN A 135 -0.16 -6.03 1.28
CA ASN A 135 -1.29 -5.31 0.69
C ASN A 135 -2.39 -6.27 0.22
N PHE A 136 -3.36 -6.56 1.09
CA PHE A 136 -4.55 -7.35 0.80
C PHE A 136 -5.73 -6.52 0.29
N SER A 137 -5.50 -5.35 -0.26
CA SER A 137 -6.58 -4.37 -0.35
C SER A 137 -6.68 -3.61 -1.66
N CYS A 138 -5.75 -3.80 -2.62
CA CYS A 138 -5.81 -3.11 -3.90
C CYS A 138 -7.07 -3.52 -4.69
N PRO A 139 -7.99 -2.60 -4.97
CA PRO A 139 -9.25 -2.94 -5.64
C PRO A 139 -9.12 -3.07 -7.17
N GLN A 140 -7.96 -2.71 -7.72
CA GLN A 140 -7.72 -2.59 -9.17
C GLN A 140 -7.10 -3.83 -9.80
N MET A 141 -6.90 -4.91 -9.03
CA MET A 141 -6.24 -6.09 -9.55
C MET A 141 -7.16 -6.89 -10.47
N THR A 142 -6.62 -7.37 -11.58
CA THR A 142 -7.34 -8.16 -12.58
C THR A 142 -7.45 -9.64 -12.25
N SER A 143 -6.71 -10.09 -11.23
CA SER A 143 -6.72 -11.48 -10.75
C SER A 143 -7.45 -11.60 -9.41
N HIS A 144 -8.35 -12.57 -9.29
CA HIS A 144 -9.03 -12.92 -8.03
C HIS A 144 -8.10 -13.52 -6.96
N ALA A 145 -6.85 -13.82 -7.31
CA ALA A 145 -5.84 -14.28 -6.36
C ALA A 145 -5.07 -13.13 -5.68
N MET A 146 -5.46 -11.87 -5.90
CA MET A 146 -4.71 -10.69 -5.48
C MET A 146 -5.61 -9.58 -4.91
N GLY A 147 -5.00 -8.72 -4.12
CA GLY A 147 -5.61 -7.47 -3.67
C GLY A 147 -6.88 -7.66 -2.84
N SER A 148 -7.93 -6.90 -3.13
CA SER A 148 -9.15 -6.88 -2.32
C SER A 148 -9.93 -8.19 -2.29
N ASP A 149 -9.78 -9.06 -3.29
CA ASP A 149 -10.44 -10.36 -3.30
C ASP A 149 -9.81 -11.29 -2.25
N VAL A 150 -8.48 -11.24 -2.09
CA VAL A 150 -7.77 -11.89 -0.98
C VAL A 150 -8.19 -11.27 0.35
N GLY A 151 -8.21 -9.94 0.45
CA GLY A 151 -8.53 -9.22 1.69
C GLY A 151 -9.96 -9.44 2.20
N GLN A 152 -10.87 -9.92 1.36
CA GLN A 152 -12.24 -10.31 1.73
C GLN A 152 -12.34 -11.77 2.22
N ASN A 153 -11.29 -12.57 2.05
CA ASN A 153 -11.25 -13.97 2.45
C ASN A 153 -10.31 -14.14 3.66
N PRO A 154 -10.85 -14.35 4.88
CA PRO A 154 -10.04 -14.45 6.09
C PRO A 154 -9.02 -15.59 6.05
N GLU A 155 -9.35 -16.72 5.42
CA GLU A 155 -8.46 -17.88 5.32
C GLU A 155 -7.25 -17.56 4.44
N LEU A 156 -7.44 -16.87 3.31
CA LEU A 156 -6.35 -16.42 2.46
C LEU A 156 -5.50 -15.34 3.14
N VAL A 157 -6.12 -14.40 3.85
CA VAL A 157 -5.40 -13.39 4.63
C VAL A 157 -4.50 -14.04 5.67
N LYS A 158 -5.03 -14.99 6.45
CA LYS A 158 -4.26 -15.75 7.43
C LYS A 158 -3.11 -16.49 6.76
N HIS A 159 -3.42 -17.28 5.71
CA HIS A 159 -2.44 -18.08 4.99
C HIS A 159 -1.27 -17.24 4.47
N TYR A 160 -1.54 -16.13 3.77
CA TYR A 160 -0.44 -15.29 3.24
C TYR A 160 0.32 -14.54 4.35
N CYS A 161 -0.32 -14.20 5.47
CA CYS A 161 0.42 -13.71 6.63
C CYS A 161 1.39 -14.79 7.16
N GLU A 162 0.97 -16.05 7.26
CA GLU A 162 1.83 -17.17 7.67
C GLU A 162 3.00 -17.37 6.69
N VAL A 163 2.74 -17.31 5.38
CA VAL A 163 3.78 -17.41 4.34
C VAL A 163 4.83 -16.30 4.46
N VAL A 164 4.37 -15.06 4.62
CA VAL A 164 5.29 -13.91 4.72
C VAL A 164 6.06 -13.93 6.03
N THR A 165 5.41 -14.19 7.17
CA THR A 165 6.07 -14.22 8.48
C THR A 165 7.09 -15.36 8.59
N ALA A 166 6.87 -16.47 7.90
CA ALA A 166 7.86 -17.56 7.79
C ALA A 166 9.09 -17.19 6.93
N ALA A 167 8.96 -16.20 6.04
CA ALA A 167 10.00 -15.82 5.08
C ALA A 167 10.88 -14.65 5.57
N THR A 168 10.53 -13.98 6.67
CA THR A 168 11.23 -12.81 7.19
C THR A 168 11.30 -12.82 8.72
N HIS A 169 12.25 -12.09 9.28
CA HIS A 169 12.33 -11.80 10.72
C HIS A 169 11.75 -10.41 11.06
N LEU A 170 11.33 -9.64 10.05
CA LEU A 170 10.81 -8.28 10.22
C LEU A 170 9.35 -8.30 10.70
N PRO A 171 8.88 -7.27 11.40
CA PRO A 171 7.48 -7.11 11.72
C PRO A 171 6.63 -7.02 10.43
N VAL A 172 5.55 -7.79 10.39
CA VAL A 172 4.62 -7.83 9.25
C VAL A 172 3.33 -7.11 9.62
N ILE A 173 2.87 -6.23 8.74
CA ILE A 173 1.66 -5.44 8.87
C ILE A 173 0.68 -5.88 7.80
N ALA A 174 -0.57 -6.18 8.17
CA ALA A 174 -1.62 -6.51 7.22
C ALA A 174 -2.43 -5.26 6.86
N LYS A 175 -2.40 -4.84 5.58
CA LYS A 175 -3.22 -3.71 5.11
C LYS A 175 -4.55 -4.18 4.58
N MET A 176 -5.61 -3.70 5.25
CA MET A 176 -6.97 -4.17 5.07
C MET A 176 -7.73 -3.39 4.00
N THR A 177 -8.64 -4.09 3.32
CA THR A 177 -9.63 -3.48 2.43
C THR A 177 -10.83 -2.98 3.22
N PRO A 178 -11.37 -1.78 2.92
CA PRO A 178 -12.65 -1.33 3.48
C PRO A 178 -13.87 -1.94 2.76
N ASN A 179 -13.65 -2.65 1.65
CA ASN A 179 -14.71 -3.13 0.75
C ASN A 179 -15.26 -4.49 1.20
N ILE A 180 -15.62 -4.59 2.47
CA ILE A 180 -16.15 -5.77 3.13
C ILE A 180 -17.16 -5.35 4.20
N GLY A 181 -18.17 -6.17 4.47
CA GLY A 181 -19.20 -5.87 5.47
C GLY A 181 -18.69 -5.84 6.92
N ASN A 182 -17.71 -6.67 7.26
CA ASN A 182 -17.06 -6.67 8.57
C ASN A 182 -15.54 -6.91 8.41
N MET A 183 -14.76 -5.85 8.59
CA MET A 183 -13.30 -5.89 8.48
C MET A 183 -12.62 -6.55 9.70
N GLU A 184 -13.31 -6.70 10.82
CA GLU A 184 -12.77 -7.35 12.02
C GLU A 184 -12.37 -8.80 11.74
N ILE A 185 -13.16 -9.53 10.95
CA ILE A 185 -12.93 -10.95 10.67
C ILE A 185 -11.57 -11.17 9.98
N PRO A 186 -11.27 -10.57 8.81
CA PRO A 186 -9.94 -10.73 8.18
C PRO A 186 -8.83 -10.07 9.00
N ALA A 187 -9.11 -9.03 9.80
CA ALA A 187 -8.11 -8.44 10.68
C ALA A 187 -7.66 -9.43 11.77
N ILE A 188 -8.59 -10.10 12.44
CA ILE A 188 -8.28 -11.18 13.41
C ILE A 188 -7.50 -12.31 12.72
N ALA A 189 -7.97 -12.74 11.55
CA ALA A 189 -7.30 -13.78 10.77
C ALA A 189 -5.84 -13.42 10.42
N SER A 190 -5.56 -12.15 10.09
CA SER A 190 -4.19 -11.69 9.82
C SER A 190 -3.29 -11.80 11.06
N MET A 191 -3.81 -11.46 12.25
CA MET A 191 -3.08 -11.58 13.50
C MET A 191 -2.83 -13.05 13.87
N GLU A 192 -3.81 -13.93 13.64
CA GLU A 192 -3.63 -15.38 13.79
C GLU A 192 -2.57 -15.95 12.83
N GLY A 193 -2.42 -15.36 11.64
CA GLY A 193 -1.37 -15.66 10.66
C GLY A 193 -0.01 -15.07 10.99
N GLY A 194 0.13 -14.40 12.15
CA GLY A 194 1.40 -13.87 12.65
C GLY A 194 1.67 -12.41 12.27
N ALA A 195 0.73 -11.69 11.67
CA ALA A 195 0.88 -10.25 11.47
C ALA A 195 1.04 -9.55 12.84
N ALA A 196 2.02 -8.67 12.95
CA ALA A 196 2.29 -7.91 14.17
C ALA A 196 1.43 -6.64 14.30
N GLY A 197 0.86 -6.17 13.19
CA GLY A 197 0.04 -4.97 13.15
C GLY A 197 -0.92 -4.93 11.97
N ILE A 198 -1.81 -3.94 12.00
CA ILE A 198 -2.82 -3.72 10.96
C ILE A 198 -2.71 -2.29 10.45
N ALA A 199 -2.74 -2.14 9.12
CA ALA A 199 -2.93 -0.86 8.46
C ALA A 199 -4.37 -0.76 7.94
N ALA A 200 -5.06 0.31 8.27
CA ALA A 200 -6.41 0.57 7.81
C ALA A 200 -6.52 2.04 7.36
N ILE A 201 -7.08 2.27 6.25
CA ILE A 201 -7.66 1.41 5.25
C ILE A 201 -7.14 1.77 3.86
N ASN A 202 -7.28 0.88 2.88
CA ASN A 202 -7.05 1.22 1.48
C ASN A 202 -8.29 1.94 0.89
N THR A 203 -8.36 2.03 -0.41
CA THR A 203 -9.35 2.76 -1.20
C THR A 203 -10.76 2.16 -1.06
N VAL A 204 -11.75 3.01 -0.80
CA VAL A 204 -13.17 2.65 -0.88
C VAL A 204 -13.58 2.57 -2.35
N LYS A 205 -14.15 1.45 -2.78
CA LYS A 205 -14.71 1.32 -4.13
C LYS A 205 -15.94 2.23 -4.27
N ALA A 206 -15.93 3.11 -5.25
CA ALA A 206 -17.04 4.01 -5.52
C ALA A 206 -17.19 4.33 -7.02
N ILE A 207 -18.34 4.85 -7.39
CA ILE A 207 -18.61 5.42 -8.70
C ILE A 207 -18.72 6.93 -8.49
N THR A 208 -17.85 7.70 -9.15
CA THR A 208 -17.82 9.16 -9.00
C THR A 208 -18.82 9.87 -9.93
N ASN A 209 -19.07 9.29 -11.10
CA ASN A 209 -20.02 9.81 -12.07
C ASN A 209 -20.53 8.71 -13.01
N ILE A 210 -21.71 8.88 -13.55
CA ILE A 210 -22.31 7.98 -14.53
C ILE A 210 -22.70 8.80 -15.75
N ASP A 211 -22.22 8.40 -16.93
CA ASP A 211 -22.72 8.89 -18.19
C ASP A 211 -24.05 8.16 -18.48
N ILE A 212 -25.15 8.88 -18.33
CA ILE A 212 -26.50 8.31 -18.48
C ILE A 212 -26.88 8.07 -19.95
N GLU A 213 -26.24 8.73 -20.91
CA GLU A 213 -26.48 8.53 -22.32
C GLU A 213 -25.86 7.24 -22.83
N ASN A 214 -24.64 6.96 -22.38
CA ASN A 214 -23.90 5.76 -22.75
C ASN A 214 -23.99 4.63 -21.69
N ILE A 215 -24.66 4.86 -20.57
CA ILE A 215 -24.86 3.93 -19.45
C ILE A 215 -23.50 3.36 -18.99
N THR A 216 -22.53 4.23 -18.75
CA THR A 216 -21.19 3.84 -18.35
C THR A 216 -20.68 4.67 -17.17
N ALA A 217 -19.92 4.04 -16.27
CA ALA A 217 -19.27 4.75 -15.18
C ALA A 217 -18.07 5.55 -15.71
N MET A 218 -17.88 6.75 -15.17
CA MET A 218 -16.78 7.64 -15.56
C MET A 218 -15.62 7.59 -14.56
N PRO A 219 -14.37 7.82 -15.00
CA PRO A 219 -13.94 7.90 -16.38
C PRO A 219 -13.92 6.53 -17.08
N VAL A 220 -14.03 6.52 -18.38
CA VAL A 220 -13.80 5.33 -19.21
C VAL A 220 -12.32 5.26 -19.55
N VAL A 221 -11.69 4.16 -19.22
CA VAL A 221 -10.28 3.94 -19.48
C VAL A 221 -10.13 2.72 -20.39
N ASN A 222 -9.46 2.90 -21.52
CA ASN A 222 -9.26 1.84 -22.52
C ASN A 222 -10.58 1.11 -22.90
N GLY A 223 -11.69 1.85 -23.04
CA GLY A 223 -12.99 1.31 -23.37
C GLY A 223 -13.67 0.50 -22.26
N LYS A 224 -13.10 0.47 -21.06
CA LYS A 224 -13.68 -0.16 -19.89
C LYS A 224 -14.07 0.91 -18.86
N SER A 225 -15.28 0.83 -18.33
CA SER A 225 -15.65 1.67 -17.19
C SER A 225 -14.83 1.24 -15.97
N SER A 226 -14.13 2.19 -15.37
CA SER A 226 -13.40 1.90 -14.13
C SER A 226 -14.32 2.14 -12.93
N SER A 227 -14.50 1.13 -12.12
CA SER A 227 -15.23 1.17 -10.86
C SER A 227 -14.29 1.33 -9.69
N CYS A 228 -13.49 2.41 -9.63
CA CYS A 228 -12.62 2.57 -8.48
C CYS A 228 -12.44 4.02 -8.08
N SER A 229 -12.28 4.22 -6.85
CA SER A 229 -12.32 5.49 -6.14
C SER A 229 -11.03 5.82 -5.43
#